data_917b352e913710d439263da5e6a7a0b9
#
_entry.id   917b352e913710d439263da5e6a7a0b9
#
_cell.length_a   1.000
_cell.length_b   1.000
_cell.length_c   1.000
_cell.angle_alpha   90.00
_cell.angle_beta   90.00
_cell.angle_gamma   90.00
#
_symmetry.space_group_name_H-M   'P 1'
#
loop_
_entity.id
_entity.type
_entity.pdbx_description
1 polymer ?
#
loop_
_entity_poly.entity_id
_entity_poly.type
_entity_poly.pdbx_seq_one_letter_code
_entity_poly.pdbx_strand_id
1 'polypeptide(L)'
;MQATRIIAVRHGETAWNVGNRIQGHLDIALNDVGQWQAGRVASALADDPIDVIYASDLQRAWQTAQAIATLAACPLQPDTGLRERGFGEFEGHTYAEIEAIWPDLSLQWRKREPAWAPPGGESLMTMRQRVQGTLDRLAAQHMGGQIVLVAHGGVMDMLYRLVTGQDLQAARAWQLGNAAINRLLWTPDSLTLVGWADTRHLDGASLDERNT
;
A
#
# COMPACT_ATOMS: atom_id res chain seq x y z
N MET A 1 -15.00 18.43 -16.28
CA MET A 1 -14.82 18.16 -14.84
C MET A 1 -13.35 17.89 -14.61
N GLN A 2 -12.71 18.53 -13.64
CA GLN A 2 -11.29 18.27 -13.34
C GLN A 2 -11.21 17.00 -12.49
N ALA A 3 -10.24 16.14 -12.78
CA ALA A 3 -10.01 14.91 -12.03
C ALA A 3 -8.67 14.98 -11.29
N THR A 4 -8.54 14.32 -10.15
CA THR A 4 -7.28 14.14 -9.46
C THR A 4 -6.61 12.86 -9.95
N ARG A 5 -5.37 12.97 -10.43
CA ARG A 5 -4.53 11.83 -10.77
C ARG A 5 -3.88 11.29 -9.50
N ILE A 6 -3.97 10.00 -9.30
CA ILE A 6 -3.45 9.34 -8.10
C ILE A 6 -2.45 8.27 -8.52
N ILE A 7 -1.24 8.37 -7.98
CA ILE A 7 -0.24 7.32 -8.04
C ILE A 7 -0.21 6.64 -6.67
N ALA A 8 -0.64 5.37 -6.59
CA ALA A 8 -0.62 4.60 -5.36
C ALA A 8 0.54 3.60 -5.39
N VAL A 9 1.42 3.67 -4.39
CA VAL A 9 2.63 2.88 -4.28
C VAL A 9 2.59 2.04 -3.02
N ARG A 10 2.82 0.73 -3.13
CA ARG A 10 3.08 -0.11 -1.97
C ARG A 10 4.52 0.10 -1.52
N HIS A 11 4.76 0.17 -0.22
CA HIS A 11 6.09 0.28 0.36
C HIS A 11 7.06 -0.78 -0.18
N GLY A 12 8.36 -0.49 -0.17
CA GLY A 12 9.43 -1.42 -0.48
C GLY A 12 9.48 -2.64 0.46
N GLU A 13 10.28 -3.63 0.14
CA GLU A 13 10.40 -4.87 0.89
C GLU A 13 10.93 -4.65 2.32
N THR A 14 10.42 -5.46 3.26
CA THR A 14 10.92 -5.56 4.63
C THR A 14 11.38 -6.99 4.91
N ALA A 15 12.18 -7.20 5.95
CA ALA A 15 12.55 -8.55 6.39
C ALA A 15 11.32 -9.43 6.70
N TRP A 16 10.21 -8.82 7.12
CA TRP A 16 8.97 -9.51 7.43
C TRP A 16 8.14 -9.88 6.18
N ASN A 17 8.33 -9.17 5.07
CA ASN A 17 7.79 -9.64 3.78
C ASN A 17 8.47 -10.95 3.36
N VAL A 18 9.80 -11.02 3.47
CA VAL A 18 10.57 -12.25 3.19
C VAL A 18 10.16 -13.40 4.11
N GLY A 19 10.02 -13.11 5.42
CA GLY A 19 9.60 -14.10 6.43
C GLY A 19 8.10 -14.42 6.44
N ASN A 20 7.29 -13.85 5.56
CA ASN A 20 5.83 -14.00 5.52
C ASN A 20 5.16 -13.73 6.88
N ARG A 21 5.69 -12.76 7.66
CA ARG A 21 5.12 -12.32 8.92
C ARG A 21 4.15 -11.16 8.71
N ILE A 22 3.02 -11.22 9.39
CA ILE A 22 2.03 -10.16 9.38
C ILE A 22 2.58 -8.96 10.12
N GLN A 23 2.65 -7.83 9.44
CA GLN A 23 3.22 -6.61 9.99
C GLN A 23 2.19 -5.75 10.71
N GLY A 24 1.02 -5.55 10.08
CA GLY A 24 -0.03 -4.69 10.59
C GLY A 24 0.50 -3.32 10.96
N HIS A 25 0.30 -2.92 12.21
CA HIS A 25 0.79 -1.65 12.76
C HIS A 25 2.17 -1.75 13.43
N LEU A 26 2.79 -2.94 13.48
CA LEU A 26 4.18 -3.05 13.94
C LEU A 26 5.10 -2.31 12.95
N ASP A 27 6.00 -1.53 13.53
CA ASP A 27 6.77 -0.53 12.77
C ASP A 27 8.13 -1.08 12.33
N ILE A 28 8.10 -1.87 11.25
CA ILE A 28 9.26 -2.52 10.65
C ILE A 28 9.79 -1.64 9.50
N ALA A 29 11.10 -1.35 9.51
CA ALA A 29 11.78 -0.60 8.47
C ALA A 29 11.97 -1.42 7.16
N LEU A 30 12.31 -0.74 6.08
CA LEU A 30 12.76 -1.38 4.84
C LEU A 30 14.05 -2.18 5.07
N ASN A 31 14.18 -3.32 4.39
CA ASN A 31 15.47 -3.99 4.23
C ASN A 31 16.26 -3.36 3.05
N ASP A 32 17.47 -3.87 2.77
CA ASP A 32 18.32 -3.35 1.69
C ASP A 32 17.64 -3.41 0.32
N VAL A 33 16.92 -4.48 0.04
CA VAL A 33 16.12 -4.64 -1.19
C VAL A 33 15.02 -3.59 -1.25
N GLY A 34 14.31 -3.37 -0.14
CA GLY A 34 13.25 -2.35 -0.05
C GLY A 34 13.78 -0.92 -0.23
N GLN A 35 14.98 -0.62 0.29
CA GLN A 35 15.62 0.68 0.09
C GLN A 35 15.99 0.88 -1.39
N TRP A 36 16.57 -0.14 -2.03
CA TRP A 36 16.84 -0.14 -3.46
C TRP A 36 15.55 0.05 -4.27
N GLN A 37 14.48 -0.70 -3.94
CA GLN A 37 13.17 -0.57 -4.58
C GLN A 37 12.61 0.85 -4.45
N ALA A 38 12.72 1.47 -3.27
CA ALA A 38 12.31 2.86 -3.03
C ALA A 38 13.05 3.84 -3.94
N GLY A 39 14.36 3.67 -4.12
CA GLY A 39 15.15 4.46 -5.07
C GLY A 39 14.70 4.27 -6.51
N ARG A 40 14.34 3.05 -6.92
CA ARG A 40 13.83 2.75 -8.27
C ARG A 40 12.46 3.40 -8.52
N VAL A 41 11.56 3.35 -7.55
CA VAL A 41 10.27 4.09 -7.64
C VAL A 41 10.52 5.59 -7.76
N ALA A 42 11.41 6.14 -6.93
CA ALA A 42 11.76 7.56 -6.99
C ALA A 42 12.25 7.97 -8.38
N SER A 43 13.16 7.19 -8.98
CA SER A 43 13.65 7.44 -10.33
C SER A 43 12.54 7.33 -11.38
N ALA A 44 11.63 6.37 -11.25
CA ALA A 44 10.53 6.20 -12.20
C ALA A 44 9.48 7.32 -12.14
N LEU A 45 9.40 8.04 -11.03
CA LEU A 45 8.45 9.14 -10.81
C LEU A 45 9.11 10.52 -10.83
N ALA A 46 10.42 10.63 -11.12
CA ALA A 46 11.17 11.87 -11.01
C ALA A 46 10.63 13.00 -11.91
N ASP A 47 10.15 12.65 -13.10
CA ASP A 47 9.63 13.60 -14.09
C ASP A 47 8.09 13.73 -14.03
N ASP A 48 7.43 13.00 -13.14
CA ASP A 48 5.97 13.13 -12.94
C ASP A 48 5.65 14.46 -12.23
N PRO A 49 4.66 15.25 -12.67
CA PRO A 49 4.27 16.50 -12.01
C PRO A 49 3.49 16.20 -10.73
N ILE A 50 4.19 15.95 -9.62
CA ILE A 50 3.62 15.58 -8.32
C ILE A 50 3.43 16.83 -7.47
N ASP A 51 2.18 17.12 -7.05
CA ASP A 51 1.87 18.25 -6.18
C ASP A 51 2.24 17.95 -4.71
N VAL A 52 1.97 16.73 -4.25
CA VAL A 52 2.24 16.29 -2.88
C VAL A 52 2.26 14.76 -2.79
N ILE A 53 3.03 14.25 -1.85
CA ILE A 53 3.04 12.85 -1.45
C ILE A 53 2.39 12.73 -0.08
N TYR A 54 1.41 11.85 0.05
CA TYR A 54 0.87 11.40 1.33
C TYR A 54 1.36 9.98 1.62
N ALA A 55 1.83 9.74 2.81
CA ALA A 55 2.33 8.43 3.20
C ALA A 55 1.75 7.97 4.54
N SER A 56 1.56 6.67 4.68
CA SER A 56 1.44 6.08 6.01
C SER A 56 2.65 6.48 6.85
N ASP A 57 2.43 6.77 8.11
CA ASP A 57 3.47 7.14 9.08
C ASP A 57 4.31 5.94 9.56
N LEU A 58 3.99 4.71 9.14
CA LEU A 58 4.80 3.52 9.41
C LEU A 58 6.09 3.57 8.57
N GLN A 59 7.24 3.28 9.23
CA GLN A 59 8.59 3.49 8.70
C GLN A 59 8.77 2.98 7.26
N ARG A 60 8.34 1.76 6.95
CA ARG A 60 8.48 1.17 5.61
C ARG A 60 7.82 1.99 4.50
N ALA A 61 6.63 2.54 4.76
CA ALA A 61 5.94 3.41 3.80
C ALA A 61 6.55 4.80 3.79
N TRP A 62 6.88 5.34 4.96
CA TRP A 62 7.52 6.64 5.11
C TRP A 62 8.87 6.70 4.41
N GLN A 63 9.75 5.71 4.61
CA GLN A 63 11.07 5.62 3.95
C GLN A 63 10.93 5.53 2.42
N THR A 64 9.95 4.76 1.92
CA THR A 64 9.65 4.69 0.49
C THR A 64 9.23 6.06 -0.05
N ALA A 65 8.34 6.75 0.66
CA ALA A 65 7.87 8.08 0.31
C ALA A 65 8.97 9.15 0.35
N GLN A 66 9.87 9.08 1.34
CA GLN A 66 11.01 9.99 1.46
C GLN A 66 11.93 9.92 0.23
N ALA A 67 12.20 8.72 -0.29
CA ALA A 67 13.00 8.56 -1.50
C ALA A 67 12.34 9.27 -2.69
N ILE A 68 11.03 9.13 -2.88
CA ILE A 68 10.26 9.79 -3.94
C ILE A 68 10.29 11.32 -3.73
N ALA A 69 9.95 11.79 -2.52
CA ALA A 69 9.89 13.21 -2.20
C ALA A 69 11.22 13.94 -2.42
N THR A 70 12.33 13.28 -2.07
CA THR A 70 13.68 13.82 -2.25
C THR A 70 14.01 14.04 -3.72
N LEU A 71 13.70 13.08 -4.58
CA LEU A 71 14.05 13.17 -5.99
C LEU A 71 13.09 14.06 -6.78
N ALA A 72 11.79 13.99 -6.48
CA ALA A 72 10.77 14.84 -7.11
C ALA A 72 10.71 16.27 -6.53
N ALA A 73 11.46 16.56 -5.45
CA ALA A 73 11.50 17.85 -4.76
C ALA A 73 10.09 18.36 -4.37
N CYS A 74 9.20 17.47 -3.92
CA CYS A 74 7.82 17.80 -3.61
C CYS A 74 7.50 17.58 -2.11
N PRO A 75 6.44 18.23 -1.58
CA PRO A 75 6.02 18.06 -0.19
C PRO A 75 5.66 16.61 0.16
N LEU A 76 6.04 16.17 1.37
CA LEU A 76 5.68 14.88 1.95
C LEU A 76 4.89 15.10 3.25
N GLN A 77 3.73 14.48 3.37
CA GLN A 77 2.85 14.59 4.52
C GLN A 77 2.43 13.21 5.04
N PRO A 78 2.43 12.98 6.37
CA PRO A 78 1.94 11.75 6.95
C PRO A 78 0.42 11.72 6.98
N ASP A 79 -0.16 10.53 6.77
CA ASP A 79 -1.58 10.31 6.93
C ASP A 79 -1.84 8.91 7.52
N THR A 80 -2.37 8.87 8.75
CA THR A 80 -2.67 7.62 9.45
C THR A 80 -3.81 6.83 8.77
N GLY A 81 -4.63 7.48 7.97
CA GLY A 81 -5.64 6.83 7.14
C GLY A 81 -5.05 5.90 6.07
N LEU A 82 -3.75 6.03 5.78
CA LEU A 82 -3.00 5.17 4.85
C LEU A 82 -2.29 3.99 5.54
N ARG A 83 -2.40 3.83 6.87
CA ARG A 83 -1.81 2.68 7.59
C ARG A 83 -2.34 1.36 7.05
N GLU A 84 -1.55 0.32 7.23
CA GLU A 84 -1.95 -1.05 6.96
C GLU A 84 -3.18 -1.45 7.81
N ARG A 85 -3.85 -2.53 7.46
CA ARG A 85 -4.85 -3.15 8.32
C ARG A 85 -4.23 -3.49 9.67
N GLY A 86 -4.90 -3.09 10.75
CA GLY A 86 -4.56 -3.58 12.08
C GLY A 86 -4.95 -5.05 12.20
N PHE A 87 -3.99 -5.91 12.51
CA PHE A 87 -4.22 -7.34 12.67
C PHE A 87 -4.25 -7.78 14.14
N GLY A 88 -4.06 -6.83 15.07
CA GLY A 88 -4.14 -7.09 16.51
C GLY A 88 -3.19 -8.22 16.94
N GLU A 89 -3.73 -9.24 17.63
CA GLU A 89 -2.95 -10.37 18.14
C GLU A 89 -2.23 -11.18 17.04
N PHE A 90 -2.60 -11.05 15.78
CA PHE A 90 -1.93 -11.74 14.68
C PHE A 90 -0.64 -11.05 14.22
N GLU A 91 -0.40 -9.82 14.65
CA GLU A 91 0.80 -9.08 14.27
C GLU A 91 2.07 -9.76 14.80
N GLY A 92 3.09 -9.86 13.97
CA GLY A 92 4.34 -10.55 14.28
C GLY A 92 4.34 -12.05 14.00
N HIS A 93 3.21 -12.65 13.69
CA HIS A 93 3.08 -14.08 13.42
C HIS A 93 3.02 -14.39 11.92
N THR A 94 3.48 -15.56 11.54
CA THR A 94 3.22 -16.15 10.22
C THR A 94 1.83 -16.79 10.18
N TYR A 95 1.31 -17.06 8.99
CA TYR A 95 0.04 -17.78 8.85
C TYR A 95 0.03 -19.15 9.54
N ALA A 96 1.16 -19.87 9.48
CA ALA A 96 1.31 -21.17 10.13
C ALA A 96 1.32 -21.06 11.66
N GLU A 97 1.99 -20.06 12.22
CA GLU A 97 1.98 -19.79 13.66
C GLU A 97 0.57 -19.43 14.14
N ILE A 98 -0.17 -18.58 13.39
CA ILE A 98 -1.56 -18.22 13.73
C ILE A 98 -2.46 -19.46 13.73
N GLU A 99 -2.33 -20.33 12.73
CA GLU A 99 -3.11 -21.56 12.65
C GLU A 99 -2.81 -22.52 13.80
N ALA A 100 -1.55 -22.60 14.22
CA ALA A 100 -1.13 -23.44 15.35
C ALA A 100 -1.61 -22.91 16.70
N ILE A 101 -1.54 -21.56 16.90
CA ILE A 101 -1.86 -20.93 18.18
C ILE A 101 -3.39 -20.71 18.33
N TRP A 102 -4.05 -20.26 17.24
CA TRP A 102 -5.48 -19.90 17.22
C TRP A 102 -6.22 -20.56 16.05
N PRO A 103 -6.40 -21.89 16.03
CA PRO A 103 -6.98 -22.58 14.87
C PRO A 103 -8.38 -22.07 14.49
N ASP A 104 -9.23 -21.80 15.47
CA ASP A 104 -10.59 -21.30 15.23
C ASP A 104 -10.60 -19.88 14.65
N LEU A 105 -9.75 -18.99 15.16
CA LEU A 105 -9.63 -17.62 14.63
C LEU A 105 -9.01 -17.64 13.22
N SER A 106 -8.07 -18.53 12.94
CA SER A 106 -7.52 -18.75 11.62
C SER A 106 -8.59 -19.16 10.61
N LEU A 107 -9.50 -20.06 10.99
CA LEU A 107 -10.65 -20.44 10.16
C LEU A 107 -11.59 -19.28 9.90
N GLN A 108 -11.89 -18.46 10.91
CA GLN A 108 -12.71 -17.25 10.76
C GLN A 108 -12.04 -16.25 9.80
N TRP A 109 -10.74 -16.03 9.95
CA TRP A 109 -10.00 -15.13 9.08
C TRP A 109 -10.05 -15.56 7.60
N ARG A 110 -9.91 -16.86 7.32
CA ARG A 110 -9.98 -17.43 5.96
C ARG A 110 -11.34 -17.21 5.28
N LYS A 111 -12.42 -17.14 6.05
CA LYS A 111 -13.77 -16.87 5.52
C LYS A 111 -13.91 -15.44 4.96
N ARG A 112 -13.01 -14.52 5.34
CA ARG A 112 -13.02 -13.13 4.91
C ARG A 112 -14.36 -12.42 5.16
N GLU A 113 -15.04 -12.75 6.23
CA GLU A 113 -16.29 -12.05 6.58
C GLU A 113 -16.01 -10.56 6.80
N PRO A 114 -16.71 -9.63 6.09
CA PRO A 114 -16.37 -8.22 6.10
C PRO A 114 -16.40 -7.56 7.48
N ALA A 115 -17.31 -7.97 8.34
CA ALA A 115 -17.48 -7.43 9.68
C ALA A 115 -16.55 -8.08 10.72
N TRP A 116 -15.96 -9.22 10.43
CA TRP A 116 -15.07 -9.91 11.36
C TRP A 116 -13.68 -9.26 11.43
N ALA A 117 -13.15 -9.15 12.63
CA ALA A 117 -11.80 -8.66 12.89
C ALA A 117 -11.03 -9.65 13.77
N PRO A 118 -9.71 -9.78 13.59
CA PRO A 118 -8.88 -10.45 14.60
C PRO A 118 -8.94 -9.69 15.93
N PRO A 119 -8.74 -10.37 17.07
CA PRO A 119 -8.76 -9.70 18.37
C PRO A 119 -7.82 -8.50 18.41
N GLY A 120 -8.35 -7.34 18.80
CA GLY A 120 -7.60 -6.06 18.80
C GLY A 120 -7.28 -5.49 17.42
N GLY A 121 -7.76 -6.10 16.35
CA GLY A 121 -7.51 -5.67 14.98
C GLY A 121 -8.68 -4.95 14.31
N GLU A 122 -8.56 -4.74 12.99
CA GLU A 122 -9.51 -4.03 12.14
C GLU A 122 -10.28 -5.00 11.23
N SER A 123 -11.60 -4.82 11.07
CA SER A 123 -12.38 -5.58 10.09
C SER A 123 -12.11 -5.09 8.66
N LEU A 124 -12.44 -5.94 7.66
CA LEU A 124 -12.32 -5.53 6.25
C LEU A 124 -13.27 -4.37 5.92
N MET A 125 -14.45 -4.34 6.54
CA MET A 125 -15.42 -3.27 6.35
C MET A 125 -14.93 -1.95 6.93
N THR A 126 -14.39 -1.94 8.14
CA THR A 126 -13.81 -0.76 8.78
C THR A 126 -12.63 -0.23 7.97
N MET A 127 -11.74 -1.13 7.53
CA MET A 127 -10.61 -0.75 6.68
C MET A 127 -11.07 -0.13 5.36
N ARG A 128 -12.08 -0.72 4.69
CA ARG A 128 -12.64 -0.18 3.45
C ARG A 128 -13.17 1.25 3.64
N GLN A 129 -13.92 1.48 4.71
CA GLN A 129 -14.46 2.81 5.03
C GLN A 129 -13.34 3.82 5.27
N ARG A 130 -12.30 3.45 6.03
CA ARG A 130 -11.14 4.29 6.30
C ARG A 130 -10.38 4.63 5.02
N VAL A 131 -10.06 3.63 4.20
CA VAL A 131 -9.30 3.82 2.96
C VAL A 131 -10.09 4.67 1.97
N GLN A 132 -11.39 4.40 1.79
CA GLN A 132 -12.25 5.19 0.90
C GLN A 132 -12.37 6.63 1.38
N GLY A 133 -12.68 6.86 2.65
CA GLY A 133 -12.79 8.22 3.20
C GLY A 133 -11.47 9.00 3.13
N THR A 134 -10.33 8.32 3.31
CA THR A 134 -9.00 8.93 3.16
C THR A 134 -8.74 9.30 1.70
N LEU A 135 -9.01 8.39 0.76
CA LEU A 135 -8.86 8.64 -0.67
C LEU A 135 -9.69 9.85 -1.10
N ASP A 136 -11.00 9.84 -0.78
CA ASP A 136 -11.93 10.89 -1.17
C ASP A 136 -11.51 12.26 -0.61
N ARG A 137 -11.12 12.31 0.66
CA ARG A 137 -10.65 13.53 1.33
C ARG A 137 -9.39 14.08 0.69
N LEU A 138 -8.39 13.23 0.46
CA LEU A 138 -7.11 13.68 -0.13
C LEU A 138 -7.28 14.07 -1.60
N ALA A 139 -8.00 13.28 -2.38
CA ALA A 139 -8.21 13.58 -3.79
C ALA A 139 -9.01 14.87 -4.01
N ALA A 140 -10.03 15.14 -3.19
CA ALA A 140 -10.85 16.35 -3.29
C ALA A 140 -10.03 17.65 -3.08
N GLN A 141 -8.94 17.60 -2.32
CA GLN A 141 -8.06 18.75 -2.06
C GLN A 141 -7.18 19.09 -3.27
N HIS A 142 -7.04 18.19 -4.26
CA HIS A 142 -6.10 18.32 -5.37
C HIS A 142 -6.76 18.19 -6.75
N MET A 143 -7.96 18.73 -6.89
CA MET A 143 -8.69 18.71 -8.15
C MET A 143 -7.88 19.31 -9.31
N GLY A 144 -7.69 18.51 -10.36
CA GLY A 144 -6.87 18.88 -11.52
C GLY A 144 -5.37 18.59 -11.37
N GLY A 145 -4.93 18.25 -10.17
CA GLY A 145 -3.53 17.95 -9.83
C GLY A 145 -3.19 16.46 -9.86
N GLN A 146 -2.01 16.14 -9.31
CA GLN A 146 -1.51 14.78 -9.17
C GLN A 146 -0.92 14.55 -7.79
N ILE A 147 -1.39 13.54 -7.10
CA ILE A 147 -0.88 13.14 -5.77
C ILE A 147 -0.30 11.74 -5.80
N VAL A 148 0.65 11.48 -4.90
CA VAL A 148 1.17 10.14 -4.64
C VAL A 148 0.69 9.68 -3.27
N LEU A 149 0.22 8.44 -3.18
CA LEU A 149 -0.15 7.76 -1.93
C LEU A 149 0.82 6.60 -1.71
N VAL A 150 1.60 6.65 -0.63
CA VAL A 150 2.50 5.54 -0.29
C VAL A 150 1.94 4.80 0.92
N ALA A 151 1.60 3.53 0.72
CA ALA A 151 0.86 2.75 1.69
C ALA A 151 1.27 1.25 1.65
N HIS A 152 0.34 0.36 1.94
CA HIS A 152 0.58 -1.05 2.27
C HIS A 152 -0.24 -2.00 1.38
N GLY A 153 0.05 -3.29 1.47
CA GLY A 153 -0.63 -4.31 0.69
C GLY A 153 -2.14 -4.35 0.88
N GLY A 154 -2.61 -4.23 2.12
CA GLY A 154 -4.05 -4.17 2.40
C GLY A 154 -4.72 -2.92 1.85
N VAL A 155 -4.05 -1.75 1.92
CA VAL A 155 -4.57 -0.51 1.31
C VAL A 155 -4.68 -0.66 -0.21
N MET A 156 -3.65 -1.21 -0.86
CA MET A 156 -3.72 -1.50 -2.30
C MET A 156 -4.86 -2.46 -2.64
N ASP A 157 -5.06 -3.53 -1.84
CA ASP A 157 -6.20 -4.46 -2.01
C ASP A 157 -7.55 -3.71 -1.93
N MET A 158 -7.71 -2.79 -0.99
CA MET A 158 -8.93 -1.98 -0.87
C MET A 158 -9.12 -1.02 -2.05
N LEU A 159 -8.07 -0.34 -2.50
CA LEU A 159 -8.13 0.55 -3.67
C LEU A 159 -8.54 -0.22 -4.93
N TYR A 160 -7.96 -1.41 -5.15
CA TYR A 160 -8.35 -2.25 -6.29
C TYR A 160 -9.82 -2.66 -6.22
N ARG A 161 -10.29 -3.10 -5.04
CA ARG A 161 -11.70 -3.48 -4.85
C ARG A 161 -12.66 -2.31 -5.04
N LEU A 162 -12.29 -1.13 -4.57
CA LEU A 162 -13.10 0.08 -4.74
C LEU A 162 -13.26 0.43 -6.23
N VAL A 163 -12.16 0.44 -6.98
CA VAL A 163 -12.19 0.86 -8.38
C VAL A 163 -12.80 -0.17 -9.34
N THR A 164 -12.72 -1.47 -8.97
CA THR A 164 -13.26 -2.56 -9.82
C THR A 164 -14.60 -3.09 -9.36
N GLY A 165 -15.15 -2.58 -8.26
CA GLY A 165 -16.42 -3.06 -7.69
C GLY A 165 -16.36 -4.47 -7.11
N GLN A 166 -15.16 -4.97 -6.77
CA GLN A 166 -14.99 -6.31 -6.23
C GLN A 166 -15.49 -6.43 -4.80
N ASP A 167 -16.16 -7.52 -4.50
CA ASP A 167 -16.61 -7.83 -3.15
C ASP A 167 -15.43 -8.09 -2.19
N LEU A 168 -15.60 -7.76 -0.91
CA LEU A 168 -14.58 -7.97 0.13
C LEU A 168 -14.25 -9.45 0.37
N GLN A 169 -15.21 -10.34 0.14
CA GLN A 169 -15.05 -11.79 0.28
C GLN A 169 -14.46 -12.43 -0.97
N ALA A 170 -14.52 -11.77 -2.13
CA ALA A 170 -13.97 -12.32 -3.38
C ALA A 170 -12.49 -12.65 -3.21
N ALA A 171 -12.08 -13.80 -3.69
CA ALA A 171 -10.69 -14.22 -3.72
C ALA A 171 -9.87 -13.20 -4.54
N ARG A 172 -8.65 -12.89 -4.05
CA ARG A 172 -7.77 -11.98 -4.76
C ARG A 172 -7.13 -12.66 -5.96
N ALA A 173 -7.30 -12.06 -7.14
CA ALA A 173 -6.69 -12.49 -8.39
C ALA A 173 -5.68 -11.47 -8.96
N TRP A 174 -5.46 -10.34 -8.27
CA TRP A 174 -4.55 -9.27 -8.69
C TRP A 174 -3.29 -9.25 -7.83
N GLN A 175 -2.22 -8.71 -8.40
CA GLN A 175 -0.93 -8.62 -7.74
C GLN A 175 -0.85 -7.39 -6.82
N LEU A 176 -0.08 -7.53 -5.74
CA LEU A 176 0.21 -6.50 -4.76
C LEU A 176 1.72 -6.50 -4.45
N GLY A 177 2.57 -6.40 -5.48
CA GLY A 177 4.02 -6.42 -5.34
C GLY A 177 4.54 -5.25 -4.49
N ASN A 178 5.64 -5.45 -3.73
CA ASN A 178 6.34 -4.34 -3.09
C ASN A 178 6.84 -3.36 -4.14
N ALA A 179 6.79 -2.07 -3.83
CA ALA A 179 7.19 -0.98 -4.73
C ALA A 179 6.43 -0.92 -6.08
N ALA A 180 5.34 -1.68 -6.25
CA ALA A 180 4.51 -1.59 -7.45
C ALA A 180 3.82 -0.23 -7.53
N ILE A 181 3.77 0.34 -8.74
CA ILE A 181 3.11 1.60 -9.06
C ILE A 181 1.73 1.32 -9.64
N ASN A 182 0.71 1.93 -9.05
CA ASN A 182 -0.68 1.83 -9.49
C ASN A 182 -1.19 3.23 -9.81
N ARG A 183 -1.97 3.38 -10.89
CA ARG A 183 -2.46 4.68 -11.35
C ARG A 183 -3.98 4.68 -11.37
N LEU A 184 -4.56 5.68 -10.73
CA LEU A 184 -6.01 5.87 -10.61
C LEU A 184 -6.37 7.30 -11.03
N LEU A 185 -7.61 7.49 -11.44
CA LEU A 185 -8.19 8.80 -11.71
C LEU A 185 -9.44 8.94 -10.83
N TRP A 186 -9.46 9.96 -10.00
CA TRP A 186 -10.55 10.23 -9.08
C TRP A 186 -11.33 11.49 -9.49
N THR A 187 -12.65 11.41 -9.41
CA THR A 187 -13.58 12.54 -9.46
C THR A 187 -14.59 12.39 -8.32
N PRO A 188 -15.35 13.43 -7.93
CA PRO A 188 -16.41 13.29 -6.93
C PRO A 188 -17.41 12.16 -7.22
N ASP A 189 -17.61 11.82 -8.50
CA ASP A 189 -18.61 10.87 -8.95
C ASP A 189 -18.04 9.49 -9.31
N SER A 190 -16.71 9.36 -9.45
CA SER A 190 -16.11 8.11 -9.95
C SER A 190 -14.65 7.92 -9.54
N LEU A 191 -14.26 6.65 -9.47
CA LEU A 191 -12.88 6.22 -9.38
C LEU A 191 -12.57 5.29 -10.54
N THR A 192 -11.55 5.61 -11.33
CA THR A 192 -11.19 4.87 -12.55
C THR A 192 -9.81 4.26 -12.44
N LEU A 193 -9.67 3.00 -12.85
CA LEU A 193 -8.39 2.31 -12.95
C LEU A 193 -7.69 2.69 -14.25
N VAL A 194 -6.47 3.24 -14.15
CA VAL A 194 -5.63 3.61 -15.29
C VAL A 194 -4.52 2.58 -15.52
N GLY A 195 -3.90 2.09 -14.45
CA GLY A 195 -2.88 1.05 -14.51
C GLY A 195 -2.68 0.40 -13.15
N TRP A 196 -2.29 -0.88 -13.15
CA TRP A 196 -2.12 -1.65 -11.91
C TRP A 196 -0.89 -2.53 -11.93
N ALA A 197 -0.23 -2.62 -10.78
CA ALA A 197 0.92 -3.50 -10.51
C ALA A 197 2.08 -3.30 -11.49
N ASP A 198 2.36 -2.07 -11.90
CA ASP A 198 3.52 -1.76 -12.75
C ASP A 198 4.81 -1.87 -11.91
N THR A 199 5.67 -2.81 -12.30
CA THR A 199 6.97 -3.08 -11.67
C THR A 199 8.14 -2.95 -12.65
N ARG A 200 7.92 -2.43 -13.88
CA ARG A 200 8.97 -2.33 -14.92
C ARG A 200 10.20 -1.54 -14.47
N HIS A 201 10.03 -0.59 -13.56
CA HIS A 201 11.14 0.15 -12.97
C HIS A 201 12.05 -0.71 -12.09
N LEU A 202 11.61 -1.92 -11.69
CA LEU A 202 12.40 -2.89 -10.94
C LEU A 202 13.13 -3.86 -11.86
N ASP A 203 12.80 -3.90 -13.16
CA ASP A 203 13.47 -4.74 -14.14
C ASP A 203 14.83 -4.13 -14.50
N GLY A 204 15.85 -4.99 -14.77
CA GLY A 204 17.13 -4.57 -15.34
C GLY A 204 18.21 -4.10 -14.38
N ALA A 205 18.02 -4.17 -13.06
CA ALA A 205 19.14 -4.15 -12.12
C ALA A 205 19.62 -5.60 -11.94
N SER A 206 20.36 -6.11 -12.90
CA SER A 206 21.13 -7.33 -12.66
C SER A 206 22.06 -7.08 -11.48
N LEU A 207 22.27 -8.10 -10.66
CA LEU A 207 23.19 -8.14 -9.52
C LEU A 207 24.67 -7.96 -9.93
N ASP A 208 24.95 -7.48 -11.15
CA ASP A 208 26.29 -7.34 -11.71
C ASP A 208 27.10 -6.19 -11.13
N GLU A 209 26.51 -5.25 -10.39
CA GLU A 209 27.26 -4.15 -9.77
C GLU A 209 27.78 -4.46 -8.35
N ARG A 210 27.57 -5.67 -7.83
CA ARG A 210 28.10 -6.07 -6.51
C ARG A 210 29.50 -6.71 -6.54
N ASN A 211 30.15 -6.78 -7.70
CA ASN A 211 31.48 -7.37 -7.89
C ASN A 211 32.44 -6.41 -8.62
N THR A 212 32.66 -5.22 -8.06
CA THR A 212 33.90 -4.45 -8.34
C THR A 212 34.35 -3.75 -7.09
#